data_7b2449f11840e026c8f85da00d8c47bb
#
_entry.id   7b2449f11840e026c8f85da00d8c47bb
#
_cell.length_a   1.000
_cell.length_b   1.000
_cell.length_c   1.000
_cell.angle_alpha   90.00
_cell.angle_beta   90.00
_cell.angle_gamma   90.00
#
_symmetry.space_group_name_H-M   'P 1'
#
loop_
_entity.id
_entity.type
_entity.pdbx_description
1 polymer ?
#
loop_
_entity_poly.entity_id
_entity_poly.type
_entity_poly.pdbx_seq_one_letter_code
_entity_poly.pdbx_strand_id
1 'polypeptide(L)'
;MDLRKMQPKALEFFVALVASLVIGGPVHAQVQGRVVDLTLEGMVDLALSNSFRVRQLNMGVDRTRFRLQAQRARMRSRVDLNLSAPDMRIISETKWNSTLQRDEIVHEDSRRLEAELSIRQPVILFGYPTDGYLSLNNRVYRYAQTEPDGDQDLRYYNRYYIRYTQPFFQPNGLKNDLEEAELDLEDTQLEFYEDIVGIVDDLSDDYFDLFESSYQRIINEARVANLTEAIAAAEELALLDTARAIDLGQIQVELANAVEQVQQSESQFRLQAASLTTTLNLSPLDSITLTPIIDVQPIEINVEQATQFAFQLTPRMRQLNINYRESEINLENTRGRGGFRMDLM
;
A
#
# COMPACT_ATOMS: atom_id res chain seq x y z
N MET A 1 -36.21 26.72 -10.03
CA MET A 1 -35.10 27.39 -10.72
C MET A 1 -35.43 27.40 -12.20
N ASP A 2 -35.73 28.56 -12.72
CA ASP A 2 -36.51 28.74 -13.97
C ASP A 2 -35.56 28.70 -15.19
N LEU A 3 -35.68 27.64 -16.00
CA LEU A 3 -34.82 27.33 -17.17
C LEU A 3 -35.08 28.24 -18.40
N ARG A 4 -35.87 29.32 -18.24
CA ARG A 4 -36.30 30.19 -19.35
C ARG A 4 -35.39 31.41 -19.64
N LYS A 5 -34.21 31.49 -19.00
CA LYS A 5 -33.29 32.66 -19.21
C LYS A 5 -31.86 32.29 -19.65
N MET A 6 -31.65 31.13 -20.26
CA MET A 6 -30.36 30.85 -20.91
C MET A 6 -30.33 31.49 -22.31
N GLN A 7 -29.38 32.37 -22.56
CA GLN A 7 -29.15 33.01 -23.87
C GLN A 7 -28.81 31.94 -24.93
N PRO A 8 -29.26 32.10 -26.18
CA PRO A 8 -29.10 31.09 -27.24
C PRO A 8 -27.64 30.70 -27.54
N LYS A 9 -26.67 31.58 -27.26
CA LYS A 9 -25.23 31.29 -27.46
C LYS A 9 -24.64 30.25 -26.51
N ALA A 10 -25.23 29.99 -25.33
CA ALA A 10 -24.77 28.98 -24.41
C ALA A 10 -25.27 27.56 -24.83
N LEU A 11 -26.38 27.50 -25.53
CA LEU A 11 -26.94 26.25 -26.03
C LEU A 11 -26.14 25.73 -27.25
N GLU A 12 -25.68 26.63 -28.15
CA GLU A 12 -24.85 26.25 -29.29
C GLU A 12 -23.47 25.76 -28.87
N PHE A 13 -22.90 26.33 -27.78
CA PHE A 13 -21.62 25.85 -27.23
C PHE A 13 -21.71 24.46 -26.57
N PHE A 14 -22.87 24.15 -25.95
CA PHE A 14 -23.12 22.86 -25.31
C PHE A 14 -23.38 21.78 -26.37
N VAL A 15 -24.08 22.09 -27.44
CA VAL A 15 -24.33 21.17 -28.56
C VAL A 15 -23.05 20.92 -29.36
N ALA A 16 -22.20 21.90 -29.56
CA ALA A 16 -20.90 21.74 -30.22
C ALA A 16 -19.90 20.92 -29.37
N LEU A 17 -19.95 21.04 -28.02
CA LEU A 17 -19.11 20.25 -27.11
C LEU A 17 -19.55 18.77 -27.04
N VAL A 18 -20.84 18.48 -27.11
CA VAL A 18 -21.38 17.10 -27.14
C VAL A 18 -21.17 16.45 -28.52
N ALA A 19 -21.22 17.22 -29.62
CA ALA A 19 -20.97 16.70 -30.96
C ALA A 19 -19.50 16.36 -31.20
N SER A 20 -18.54 17.05 -30.53
CA SER A 20 -17.11 16.72 -30.63
C SER A 20 -16.70 15.47 -29.83
N LEU A 21 -17.53 15.02 -28.88
CA LEU A 21 -17.28 13.82 -28.07
C LEU A 21 -17.74 12.50 -28.78
N VAL A 22 -18.53 12.60 -29.84
CA VAL A 22 -19.12 11.41 -30.52
C VAL A 22 -18.36 11.00 -31.79
N ILE A 23 -17.38 11.81 -32.27
CA ILE A 23 -16.60 11.48 -33.49
C ILE A 23 -15.22 10.86 -33.12
N GLY A 24 -15.03 10.41 -31.87
CA GLY A 24 -13.98 9.46 -31.52
C GLY A 24 -14.38 8.06 -32.00
N GLY A 25 -14.19 7.75 -33.29
CA GLY A 25 -14.29 6.38 -33.76
C GLY A 25 -13.38 5.49 -32.91
N PRO A 26 -13.71 4.18 -32.73
CA PRO A 26 -12.86 3.29 -31.99
C PRO A 26 -11.49 3.26 -32.69
N VAL A 27 -10.48 3.89 -32.09
CA VAL A 27 -9.10 3.63 -32.45
C VAL A 27 -8.84 2.20 -31.99
N HIS A 28 -9.07 1.26 -32.90
CA HIS A 28 -8.57 -0.10 -32.75
C HIS A 28 -7.07 0.04 -32.93
N ALA A 29 -6.37 0.37 -31.86
CA ALA A 29 -4.96 0.08 -31.77
C ALA A 29 -4.87 -1.43 -31.90
N GLN A 30 -4.45 -1.92 -33.10
CA GLN A 30 -4.01 -3.29 -33.25
C GLN A 30 -2.81 -3.44 -32.31
N VAL A 31 -3.06 -3.98 -31.12
CA VAL A 31 -2.01 -4.39 -30.19
C VAL A 31 -1.39 -5.62 -30.84
N GLN A 32 -0.37 -5.40 -31.68
CA GLN A 32 0.45 -6.49 -32.18
C GLN A 32 1.31 -6.97 -31.02
N GLY A 33 1.21 -8.27 -30.72
CA GLY A 33 2.09 -8.92 -29.76
C GLY A 33 3.55 -8.76 -30.20
N ARG A 34 4.40 -8.40 -29.27
CA ARG A 34 5.85 -8.26 -29.48
C ARG A 34 6.52 -9.56 -29.07
N VAL A 35 7.57 -9.97 -29.79
CA VAL A 35 8.47 -11.00 -29.31
C VAL A 35 9.48 -10.32 -28.39
N VAL A 36 9.49 -10.72 -27.13
CA VAL A 36 10.39 -10.19 -26.11
C VAL A 36 11.45 -11.25 -25.83
N ASP A 37 12.67 -10.97 -26.24
CA ASP A 37 13.81 -11.83 -25.95
C ASP A 37 14.35 -11.47 -24.56
N LEU A 38 14.27 -12.42 -23.63
CA LEU A 38 14.61 -12.21 -22.25
C LEU A 38 15.93 -12.90 -21.89
N THR A 39 16.88 -12.08 -21.45
CA THR A 39 18.01 -12.52 -20.63
C THR A 39 17.64 -12.39 -19.15
N LEU A 40 18.32 -13.10 -18.25
CA LEU A 40 18.08 -12.98 -16.81
C LEU A 40 18.21 -11.53 -16.32
N GLU A 41 19.27 -10.83 -16.75
CA GLU A 41 19.48 -9.41 -16.39
C GLU A 41 18.36 -8.51 -16.95
N GLY A 42 18.01 -8.69 -18.23
CA GLY A 42 16.94 -7.90 -18.85
C GLY A 42 15.57 -8.14 -18.21
N MET A 43 15.31 -9.35 -17.73
CA MET A 43 14.10 -9.69 -16.99
C MET A 43 14.05 -9.01 -15.64
N VAL A 44 15.15 -9.02 -14.87
CA VAL A 44 15.27 -8.33 -13.59
C VAL A 44 15.05 -6.83 -13.77
N ASP A 45 15.72 -6.20 -14.74
CA ASP A 45 15.57 -4.77 -15.03
C ASP A 45 14.12 -4.41 -15.40
N LEU A 46 13.48 -5.25 -16.21
CA LEU A 46 12.09 -5.06 -16.61
C LEU A 46 11.14 -5.18 -15.42
N ALA A 47 11.36 -6.17 -14.53
CA ALA A 47 10.57 -6.35 -13.34
C ALA A 47 10.74 -5.21 -12.35
N LEU A 48 11.96 -4.75 -12.10
CA LEU A 48 12.24 -3.64 -11.20
C LEU A 48 11.61 -2.33 -11.68
N SER A 49 11.50 -2.15 -13.01
CA SER A 49 10.90 -0.94 -13.58
C SER A 49 9.38 -0.99 -13.70
N ASN A 50 8.79 -2.15 -14.00
CA ASN A 50 7.39 -2.25 -14.41
C ASN A 50 6.49 -3.04 -13.46
N SER A 51 7.04 -3.90 -12.59
CA SER A 51 6.27 -4.78 -11.73
C SER A 51 5.35 -4.01 -10.77
N PHE A 52 4.12 -4.50 -10.62
CA PHE A 52 3.19 -4.01 -9.61
C PHE A 52 3.70 -4.22 -8.19
N ARG A 53 4.41 -5.32 -7.92
CA ARG A 53 4.99 -5.63 -6.61
C ARG A 53 6.00 -4.55 -6.19
N VAL A 54 6.92 -4.15 -7.08
CA VAL A 54 7.87 -3.07 -6.81
C VAL A 54 7.18 -1.72 -6.59
N ARG A 55 6.12 -1.42 -7.36
CA ARG A 55 5.33 -0.19 -7.13
C ARG A 55 4.64 -0.20 -5.77
N GLN A 56 4.11 -1.35 -5.35
CA GLN A 56 3.48 -1.52 -4.04
C GLN A 56 4.48 -1.30 -2.90
N LEU A 57 5.70 -1.84 -3.03
CA LEU A 57 6.78 -1.63 -2.06
C LEU A 57 7.16 -0.16 -1.95
N ASN A 58 7.34 0.54 -3.08
CA ASN A 58 7.61 1.97 -3.11
C ASN A 58 6.50 2.78 -2.41
N MET A 59 5.22 2.45 -2.67
CA MET A 59 4.10 3.09 -1.98
C MET A 59 4.11 2.80 -0.47
N GLY A 60 4.63 1.64 -0.04
CA GLY A 60 4.87 1.30 1.37
C GLY A 60 5.83 2.30 2.03
N VAL A 61 7.00 2.48 1.42
CA VAL A 61 8.02 3.44 1.88
C VAL A 61 7.48 4.87 1.89
N ASP A 62 6.78 5.29 0.85
CA ASP A 62 6.19 6.63 0.80
C ASP A 62 5.14 6.84 1.90
N ARG A 63 4.30 5.84 2.18
CA ARG A 63 3.34 5.88 3.29
C ARG A 63 4.02 6.11 4.63
N THR A 64 5.09 5.39 4.91
CA THR A 64 5.84 5.53 6.17
C THR A 64 6.58 6.86 6.24
N ARG A 65 7.12 7.33 5.11
CA ARG A 65 7.69 8.68 5.00
C ARG A 65 6.67 9.78 5.31
N PHE A 66 5.42 9.66 4.81
CA PHE A 66 4.36 10.60 5.14
C PHE A 66 3.93 10.53 6.60
N ARG A 67 3.97 9.35 7.24
CA ARG A 67 3.75 9.22 8.68
C ARG A 67 4.81 10.00 9.47
N LEU A 68 6.08 9.84 9.12
CA LEU A 68 7.15 10.60 9.76
C LEU A 68 6.97 12.11 9.56
N GLN A 69 6.59 12.56 8.36
CA GLN A 69 6.27 13.98 8.12
C GLN A 69 5.08 14.45 8.97
N ALA A 70 4.06 13.62 9.16
CA ALA A 70 2.93 13.93 10.02
C ALA A 70 3.35 14.04 11.50
N GLN A 71 4.23 13.17 11.99
CA GLN A 71 4.77 13.28 13.35
C GLN A 71 5.61 14.55 13.52
N ARG A 72 6.47 14.86 12.55
CA ARG A 72 7.22 16.14 12.55
C ARG A 72 6.29 17.36 12.50
N ALA A 73 5.17 17.27 11.79
CA ALA A 73 4.18 18.35 11.74
C ALA A 73 3.47 18.56 13.10
N ARG A 74 3.35 17.54 13.95
CA ARG A 74 2.81 17.67 15.31
C ARG A 74 3.65 18.58 16.21
N MET A 75 4.93 18.78 15.88
CA MET A 75 5.81 19.75 16.57
C MET A 75 5.62 21.18 16.14
N ARG A 76 4.78 21.44 15.14
CA ARG A 76 4.45 22.78 14.66
C ARG A 76 3.21 23.34 15.36
N SER A 77 3.05 24.65 15.28
CA SER A 77 1.84 25.30 15.73
C SER A 77 0.61 24.76 14.98
N ARG A 78 -0.43 24.49 15.72
CA ARG A 78 -1.73 24.06 15.19
C ARG A 78 -2.80 25.08 15.51
N VAL A 79 -3.63 25.38 14.53
CA VAL A 79 -4.79 26.27 14.69
C VAL A 79 -6.04 25.43 14.45
N ASP A 80 -6.88 25.37 15.47
CA ASP A 80 -8.16 24.65 15.45
C ASP A 80 -9.29 25.65 15.59
N LEU A 81 -10.26 25.63 14.66
CA LEU A 81 -11.50 26.38 14.75
C LEU A 81 -12.66 25.39 14.89
N ASN A 82 -13.29 25.40 16.05
CA ASN A 82 -14.46 24.57 16.34
C ASN A 82 -15.71 25.45 16.27
N LEU A 83 -16.61 25.10 15.36
CA LEU A 83 -17.92 25.73 15.25
C LEU A 83 -18.97 24.71 15.67
N SER A 84 -19.68 25.03 16.77
CA SER A 84 -20.79 24.19 17.22
C SER A 84 -22.07 24.62 16.49
N ALA A 85 -22.82 23.66 15.97
CA ALA A 85 -24.18 23.91 15.49
C ALA A 85 -25.04 24.47 16.63
N PRO A 86 -26.10 25.24 16.33
CA PRO A 86 -26.96 25.77 17.38
C PRO A 86 -27.48 24.63 18.25
N ASP A 87 -27.10 24.65 19.54
CA ASP A 87 -27.69 23.79 20.56
C ASP A 87 -29.03 24.42 20.97
N MET A 88 -30.13 23.74 20.64
CA MET A 88 -31.48 24.14 20.97
C MET A 88 -31.99 23.27 22.10
N ARG A 89 -32.34 23.90 23.21
CA ARG A 89 -32.85 23.18 24.37
C ARG A 89 -34.18 23.78 24.79
N ILE A 90 -35.20 22.94 24.80
CA ILE A 90 -36.53 23.27 25.31
C ILE A 90 -36.70 22.44 26.57
N ILE A 91 -36.80 23.11 27.67
CA ILE A 91 -36.96 22.49 29.01
C ILE A 91 -38.30 22.92 29.58
N SER A 92 -39.04 22.00 30.11
CA SER A 92 -40.25 22.23 30.92
C SER A 92 -39.97 21.71 32.34
N GLU A 93 -39.74 22.57 33.25
CA GLU A 93 -39.44 22.23 34.65
C GLU A 93 -40.45 22.85 35.59
N THR A 94 -40.81 22.11 36.64
CA THR A 94 -41.62 22.63 37.71
C THR A 94 -40.74 23.43 38.67
N LYS A 95 -40.95 24.75 38.76
CA LYS A 95 -40.22 25.65 39.64
C LYS A 95 -41.17 26.25 40.70
N TRP A 96 -40.72 26.35 41.93
CA TRP A 96 -41.48 27.00 42.98
C TRP A 96 -41.53 28.51 42.74
N ASN A 97 -42.72 29.03 42.56
CA ASN A 97 -42.95 30.48 42.46
C ASN A 97 -43.22 31.04 43.87
N SER A 98 -42.25 31.77 44.43
CA SER A 98 -42.33 32.33 45.79
C SER A 98 -43.43 33.43 45.93
N THR A 99 -43.79 34.06 44.85
CA THR A 99 -44.84 35.14 44.83
C THR A 99 -46.24 34.53 44.84
N LEU A 100 -46.42 33.42 44.09
CA LEU A 100 -47.70 32.70 43.99
C LEU A 100 -47.82 31.57 45.02
N GLN A 101 -46.74 31.25 45.77
CA GLN A 101 -46.66 30.16 46.76
C GLN A 101 -47.14 28.80 46.21
N ARG A 102 -46.82 28.52 44.97
CA ARG A 102 -47.16 27.26 44.30
C ARG A 102 -46.09 26.88 43.28
N ASP A 103 -46.08 25.58 42.95
CA ASP A 103 -45.29 25.10 41.85
C ASP A 103 -45.88 25.55 40.53
N GLU A 104 -45.02 26.02 39.63
CA GLU A 104 -45.38 26.48 38.28
C GLU A 104 -44.48 25.81 37.28
N ILE A 105 -45.06 25.33 36.16
CA ILE A 105 -44.28 24.78 35.05
C ILE A 105 -43.70 25.93 34.24
N VAL A 106 -42.38 26.01 34.28
CA VAL A 106 -41.63 27.02 33.49
C VAL A 106 -41.15 26.39 32.21
N HIS A 107 -41.49 26.97 31.07
CA HIS A 107 -40.98 26.60 29.78
C HIS A 107 -39.80 27.50 29.45
N GLU A 108 -38.65 26.91 29.18
CA GLU A 108 -37.43 27.63 28.83
C GLU A 108 -36.96 27.16 27.46
N ASP A 109 -36.93 28.05 26.44
CA ASP A 109 -36.31 27.81 25.15
C ASP A 109 -34.97 28.53 25.11
N SER A 110 -33.90 27.77 24.97
CA SER A 110 -32.56 28.37 24.87
C SER A 110 -31.85 27.89 23.61
N ARG A 111 -31.12 28.80 23.00
CA ARG A 111 -30.34 28.57 21.79
C ARG A 111 -28.92 29.08 22.02
N ARG A 112 -27.95 28.19 21.81
CA ARG A 112 -26.54 28.49 21.96
C ARG A 112 -25.81 28.25 20.65
N LEU A 113 -25.12 29.24 20.16
CA LEU A 113 -24.17 29.18 19.06
C LEU A 113 -22.78 29.47 19.62
N GLU A 114 -21.82 28.57 19.38
CA GLU A 114 -20.48 28.67 19.92
C GLU A 114 -19.42 28.54 18.84
N ALA A 115 -18.38 29.37 18.92
CA ALA A 115 -17.17 29.27 18.11
C ALA A 115 -15.95 29.31 19.06
N GLU A 116 -15.04 28.36 18.91
CA GLU A 116 -13.80 28.29 19.67
C GLU A 116 -12.61 28.23 18.73
N LEU A 117 -11.75 29.24 18.80
CA LEU A 117 -10.45 29.28 18.13
C LEU A 117 -9.38 28.88 19.15
N SER A 118 -8.59 27.87 18.83
CA SER A 118 -7.49 27.40 19.67
C SER A 118 -6.20 27.39 18.83
N ILE A 119 -5.18 28.09 19.28
CA ILE A 119 -3.82 28.05 18.73
C ILE A 119 -2.96 27.30 19.74
N ARG A 120 -2.47 26.12 19.35
CA ARG A 120 -1.67 25.25 20.21
C ARG A 120 -0.25 25.15 19.67
N GLN A 121 0.73 25.40 20.54
CA GLN A 121 2.15 25.31 20.23
C GLN A 121 2.82 24.33 21.17
N PRO A 122 3.43 23.23 20.66
CA PRO A 122 4.32 22.38 21.46
C PRO A 122 5.53 23.16 21.97
N VAL A 123 5.91 22.92 23.20
CA VAL A 123 7.07 23.59 23.81
C VAL A 123 8.33 22.77 23.52
N ILE A 124 9.27 23.41 22.83
CA ILE A 124 10.56 22.81 22.46
C ILE A 124 11.65 23.54 23.24
N LEU A 125 12.42 22.84 24.07
CA LEU A 125 13.54 23.39 24.81
C LEU A 125 14.84 22.78 24.28
N PHE A 126 15.79 23.64 23.92
CA PHE A 126 17.11 23.22 23.40
C PHE A 126 17.03 22.23 22.22
N GLY A 127 15.98 22.35 21.39
CA GLY A 127 15.76 21.47 20.25
C GLY A 127 15.00 20.16 20.55
N TYR A 128 14.67 19.91 21.83
CA TYR A 128 13.91 18.72 22.24
C TYR A 128 12.47 19.07 22.62
N PRO A 129 11.46 18.34 22.14
CA PRO A 129 10.10 18.51 22.59
C PRO A 129 9.98 18.14 24.07
N THR A 130 9.23 18.94 24.83
CA THR A 130 9.03 18.71 26.30
C THR A 130 7.75 17.96 26.63
N ASP A 131 6.96 17.58 25.59
CA ASP A 131 5.58 17.11 25.72
C ASP A 131 4.60 18.14 26.31
N GLY A 132 5.07 19.35 26.57
CA GLY A 132 4.27 20.47 27.02
C GLY A 132 3.67 21.25 25.85
N TYR A 133 2.53 21.94 26.15
CA TYR A 133 1.82 22.73 25.17
C TYR A 133 1.48 24.11 25.73
N LEU A 134 1.74 25.13 24.96
CA LEU A 134 1.21 26.47 25.15
C LEU A 134 0.01 26.66 24.22
N SER A 135 -1.14 26.96 24.74
CA SER A 135 -2.34 27.22 23.95
C SER A 135 -2.92 28.59 24.22
N LEU A 136 -3.24 29.32 23.13
CA LEU A 136 -4.04 30.53 23.15
C LEU A 136 -5.44 30.18 22.64
N ASN A 137 -6.44 30.42 23.49
CA ASN A 137 -7.81 30.03 23.19
C ASN A 137 -8.71 31.28 23.21
N ASN A 138 -9.60 31.35 22.24
CA ASN A 138 -10.68 32.35 22.20
C ASN A 138 -11.99 31.58 22.01
N ARG A 139 -12.91 31.78 22.96
CA ARG A 139 -14.25 31.20 22.91
C ARG A 139 -15.26 32.32 22.84
N VAL A 140 -16.05 32.31 21.80
CA VAL A 140 -17.16 33.23 21.58
C VAL A 140 -18.44 32.42 21.55
N TYR A 141 -19.43 32.82 22.34
CA TYR A 141 -20.74 32.21 22.22
C TYR A 141 -21.84 33.25 22.30
N ARG A 142 -22.91 33.04 21.55
CA ARG A 142 -24.16 33.70 21.60
C ARG A 142 -25.18 32.80 22.28
N TYR A 143 -25.78 33.29 23.35
CA TYR A 143 -26.85 32.60 24.06
C TYR A 143 -28.12 33.42 23.92
N ALA A 144 -29.18 32.80 23.45
CA ALA A 144 -30.50 33.40 23.37
C ALA A 144 -31.46 32.54 24.19
N GLN A 145 -32.12 33.14 25.14
CA GLN A 145 -33.12 32.50 25.99
C GLN A 145 -34.45 33.24 25.82
N THR A 146 -35.52 32.50 25.62
CA THR A 146 -36.87 33.07 25.60
C THR A 146 -37.52 32.71 26.93
N GLU A 147 -37.90 33.76 27.65
CA GLU A 147 -38.63 33.62 28.93
C GLU A 147 -40.12 33.30 28.68
N PRO A 148 -40.84 32.79 29.72
CA PRO A 148 -42.25 32.40 29.59
C PRO A 148 -43.18 33.55 29.22
N ASP A 149 -42.81 34.80 29.50
CA ASP A 149 -43.52 36.03 29.14
C ASP A 149 -43.28 36.50 27.69
N GLY A 150 -42.42 35.80 26.96
CA GLY A 150 -42.08 36.07 25.56
C GLY A 150 -40.90 37.00 25.38
N ASP A 151 -40.31 37.51 26.45
CA ASP A 151 -39.10 38.33 26.34
C ASP A 151 -37.88 37.47 25.94
N GLN A 152 -37.03 38.04 25.08
CA GLN A 152 -35.80 37.38 24.64
C GLN A 152 -34.59 38.01 25.33
N ASP A 153 -33.92 37.23 26.15
CA ASP A 153 -32.61 37.59 26.71
C ASP A 153 -31.50 37.13 25.77
N LEU A 154 -30.76 38.08 25.22
CA LEU A 154 -29.68 37.83 24.28
C LEU A 154 -28.35 38.20 24.90
N ARG A 155 -27.48 37.22 25.08
CA ARG A 155 -26.17 37.39 25.71
C ARG A 155 -25.05 36.99 24.75
N TYR A 156 -23.99 37.82 24.74
CA TYR A 156 -22.76 37.51 24.00
C TYR A 156 -21.62 37.38 25.00
N TYR A 157 -20.86 36.33 24.84
CA TYR A 157 -19.68 36.06 25.67
C TYR A 157 -18.47 35.94 24.77
N ASN A 158 -17.39 36.57 25.19
CA ASN A 158 -16.08 36.45 24.55
C ASN A 158 -15.04 36.26 25.67
N ARG A 159 -14.33 35.10 25.60
CA ARG A 159 -13.33 34.74 26.60
C ARG A 159 -12.04 34.39 25.92
N TYR A 160 -10.98 35.13 26.27
CA TYR A 160 -9.61 34.83 25.93
C TYR A 160 -8.91 34.21 27.12
N TYR A 161 -8.15 33.12 26.89
CA TYR A 161 -7.30 32.57 27.91
C TYR A 161 -6.08 31.91 27.31
N ILE A 162 -4.97 31.98 28.04
CA ILE A 162 -3.73 31.25 27.72
C ILE A 162 -3.65 30.11 28.69
N ARG A 163 -3.35 28.91 28.16
CA ARG A 163 -3.15 27.73 28.96
C ARG A 163 -1.78 27.15 28.63
N TYR A 164 -0.98 26.92 29.63
CA TYR A 164 0.23 26.12 29.55
C TYR A 164 -0.03 24.80 30.23
N THR A 165 0.26 23.67 29.56
CA THR A 165 0.12 22.34 30.12
C THR A 165 1.47 21.66 29.97
N GLN A 166 2.06 21.19 31.08
CA GLN A 166 3.31 20.45 31.09
C GLN A 166 3.14 19.20 31.94
N PRO A 167 3.20 18.00 31.33
CA PRO A 167 3.24 16.76 32.08
C PRO A 167 4.61 16.59 32.75
N PHE A 168 4.57 16.12 34.00
CA PHE A 168 5.76 15.75 34.76
C PHE A 168 5.67 14.27 35.15
N PHE A 169 6.83 13.65 35.27
CA PHE A 169 6.98 12.24 35.64
C PHE A 169 6.30 11.27 34.66
N GLN A 170 6.14 11.70 33.43
CA GLN A 170 5.63 10.90 32.34
C GLN A 170 6.69 10.80 31.22
N PRO A 171 6.73 9.70 30.45
CA PRO A 171 7.55 9.63 29.27
C PRO A 171 7.20 10.74 28.28
N ASN A 172 8.16 11.19 27.55
CA ASN A 172 7.95 12.22 26.54
C ASN A 172 7.32 11.60 25.29
N GLY A 173 5.97 11.67 25.21
CA GLY A 173 5.20 11.07 24.11
C GLY A 173 5.58 11.65 22.76
N LEU A 174 5.75 12.98 22.64
CA LEU A 174 6.12 13.60 21.35
C LEU A 174 7.49 13.15 20.84
N LYS A 175 8.45 12.97 21.77
CA LYS A 175 9.79 12.49 21.42
C LYS A 175 9.73 11.02 21.01
N ASN A 176 9.06 10.19 21.81
CA ASN A 176 8.95 8.76 21.57
C ASN A 176 8.19 8.47 20.26
N ASP A 177 7.05 9.13 20.01
CA ASP A 177 6.30 9.02 18.75
C ASP A 177 7.15 9.43 17.53
N LEU A 178 8.03 10.43 17.66
CA LEU A 178 8.92 10.83 16.58
C LEU A 178 10.00 9.77 16.35
N GLU A 179 10.64 9.29 17.40
CA GLU A 179 11.68 8.26 17.34
C GLU A 179 11.12 6.96 16.75
N GLU A 180 9.93 6.52 17.19
CA GLU A 180 9.23 5.36 16.61
C GLU A 180 8.96 5.56 15.12
N ALA A 181 8.51 6.74 14.69
CA ALA A 181 8.27 7.00 13.26
C ALA A 181 9.55 7.07 12.42
N GLU A 182 10.69 7.44 13.01
CA GLU A 182 11.99 7.40 12.35
C GLU A 182 12.50 5.96 12.21
N LEU A 183 12.33 5.14 13.25
CA LEU A 183 12.64 3.71 13.24
C LEU A 183 11.75 2.95 12.25
N ASP A 184 10.43 3.21 12.24
CA ASP A 184 9.46 2.61 11.30
C ASP A 184 9.83 2.92 9.83
N LEU A 185 10.32 4.14 9.54
CA LEU A 185 10.81 4.47 8.20
C LEU A 185 12.08 3.70 7.84
N GLU A 186 13.04 3.60 8.77
CA GLU A 186 14.27 2.86 8.56
C GLU A 186 13.97 1.37 8.34
N ASP A 187 13.11 0.78 9.16
CA ASP A 187 12.70 -0.62 9.05
C ASP A 187 12.01 -0.90 7.72
N THR A 188 11.04 -0.06 7.32
CA THR A 188 10.38 -0.18 6.01
C THR A 188 11.36 -0.07 4.83
N GLN A 189 12.44 0.72 4.95
CA GLN A 189 13.47 0.80 3.92
C GLN A 189 14.34 -0.47 3.86
N LEU A 190 14.62 -1.09 5.00
CA LEU A 190 15.33 -2.36 5.08
C LEU A 190 14.46 -3.50 4.51
N GLU A 191 13.17 -3.54 4.87
CA GLU A 191 12.21 -4.48 4.30
C GLU A 191 12.09 -4.31 2.78
N PHE A 192 12.02 -3.07 2.29
CA PHE A 192 12.01 -2.81 0.85
C PHE A 192 13.23 -3.43 0.16
N TYR A 193 14.42 -3.29 0.74
CA TYR A 193 15.64 -3.87 0.19
C TYR A 193 15.59 -5.40 0.19
N GLU A 194 15.16 -6.03 1.28
CA GLU A 194 14.99 -7.49 1.37
C GLU A 194 13.98 -8.00 0.37
N ASP A 195 12.85 -7.31 0.22
CA ASP A 195 11.80 -7.66 -0.74
C ASP A 195 12.28 -7.55 -2.20
N ILE A 196 13.10 -6.54 -2.51
CA ILE A 196 13.72 -6.42 -3.85
C ILE A 196 14.64 -7.61 -4.13
N VAL A 197 15.47 -8.00 -3.15
CA VAL A 197 16.33 -9.20 -3.29
C VAL A 197 15.48 -10.45 -3.48
N GLY A 198 14.38 -10.61 -2.71
CA GLY A 198 13.44 -11.72 -2.86
C GLY A 198 12.77 -11.74 -4.24
N ILE A 199 12.42 -10.58 -4.80
CA ILE A 199 11.88 -10.49 -6.17
C ILE A 199 12.91 -10.96 -7.20
N VAL A 200 14.18 -10.61 -7.03
CA VAL A 200 15.25 -11.05 -7.94
C VAL A 200 15.46 -12.57 -7.85
N ASP A 201 15.38 -13.13 -6.65
CA ASP A 201 15.47 -14.57 -6.41
C ASP A 201 14.29 -15.32 -7.05
N ASP A 202 13.05 -14.94 -6.75
CA ASP A 202 11.83 -15.48 -7.37
C ASP A 202 11.89 -15.45 -8.91
N LEU A 203 12.37 -14.32 -9.48
CA LEU A 203 12.49 -14.17 -10.93
C LEU A 203 13.59 -15.05 -11.52
N SER A 204 14.68 -15.27 -10.79
CA SER A 204 15.75 -16.13 -11.24
C SER A 204 15.26 -17.58 -11.31
N ASP A 205 14.50 -18.01 -10.32
CA ASP A 205 13.86 -19.33 -10.33
C ASP A 205 12.87 -19.47 -11.49
N ASP A 206 11.96 -18.50 -11.66
CA ASP A 206 11.00 -18.47 -12.77
C ASP A 206 11.70 -18.52 -14.15
N TYR A 207 12.85 -17.84 -14.30
CA TYR A 207 13.64 -17.86 -15.53
C TYR A 207 14.22 -19.24 -15.82
N PHE A 208 14.84 -19.88 -14.82
CA PHE A 208 15.45 -21.18 -15.01
C PHE A 208 14.39 -22.28 -15.17
N ASP A 209 13.25 -22.20 -14.51
CA ASP A 209 12.11 -23.10 -14.72
C ASP A 209 11.58 -23.01 -16.16
N LEU A 210 11.42 -21.79 -16.69
CA LEU A 210 10.98 -21.59 -18.07
C LEU A 210 12.04 -22.08 -19.06
N PHE A 211 13.31 -21.90 -18.73
CA PHE A 211 14.43 -22.42 -19.51
C PHE A 211 14.40 -23.95 -19.55
N GLU A 212 14.28 -24.61 -18.39
CA GLU A 212 14.20 -26.08 -18.30
C GLU A 212 13.03 -26.62 -19.13
N SER A 213 11.83 -26.03 -18.99
CA SER A 213 10.65 -26.48 -19.73
C SER A 213 10.81 -26.29 -21.25
N SER A 214 11.50 -25.22 -21.68
CA SER A 214 11.83 -24.99 -23.10
C SER A 214 12.76 -26.09 -23.65
N TYR A 215 13.80 -26.42 -22.90
CA TYR A 215 14.73 -27.49 -23.29
C TYR A 215 14.07 -28.86 -23.25
N GLN A 216 13.23 -29.15 -22.25
CA GLN A 216 12.50 -30.40 -22.16
C GLN A 216 11.59 -30.60 -23.40
N ARG A 217 10.95 -29.51 -23.88
CA ARG A 217 10.17 -29.54 -25.11
C ARG A 217 11.04 -29.91 -26.33
N ILE A 218 12.20 -29.30 -26.50
CA ILE A 218 13.12 -29.59 -27.59
C ILE A 218 13.59 -31.06 -27.56
N ILE A 219 13.91 -31.55 -26.36
CA ILE A 219 14.33 -32.99 -26.16
C ILE A 219 13.18 -33.91 -26.55
N ASN A 220 11.96 -33.62 -26.13
CA ASN A 220 10.78 -34.45 -26.44
C ASN A 220 10.45 -34.42 -27.94
N GLU A 221 10.57 -33.26 -28.61
CA GLU A 221 10.41 -33.14 -30.05
C GLU A 221 11.46 -33.96 -30.82
N ALA A 222 12.74 -33.91 -30.41
CA ALA A 222 13.80 -34.72 -30.98
C ALA A 222 13.55 -36.21 -30.77
N ARG A 223 13.02 -36.63 -29.60
CA ARG A 223 12.63 -38.02 -29.30
C ARG A 223 11.53 -38.48 -30.25
N VAL A 224 10.51 -37.67 -30.52
CA VAL A 224 9.46 -37.99 -31.49
C VAL A 224 10.04 -38.18 -32.89
N ALA A 225 10.93 -37.29 -33.29
CA ALA A 225 11.60 -37.39 -34.60
C ALA A 225 12.41 -38.72 -34.74
N ASN A 226 13.21 -39.03 -33.70
CA ASN A 226 14.01 -40.25 -33.67
C ASN A 226 13.15 -41.55 -33.68
N LEU A 227 12.04 -41.54 -32.92
CA LEU A 227 11.12 -42.72 -32.88
C LEU A 227 10.36 -42.86 -34.21
N THR A 228 10.05 -41.78 -34.87
CA THR A 228 9.42 -41.79 -36.21
C THR A 228 10.36 -42.43 -37.25
N GLU A 229 11.64 -42.07 -37.23
CA GLU A 229 12.66 -42.71 -38.06
C GLU A 229 12.85 -44.19 -37.72
N ALA A 230 12.89 -44.54 -36.43
CA ALA A 230 12.99 -45.90 -35.97
C ALA A 230 11.79 -46.77 -36.41
N ILE A 231 10.57 -46.22 -36.42
CA ILE A 231 9.38 -46.94 -36.95
C ILE A 231 9.54 -47.24 -38.44
N ALA A 232 9.97 -46.27 -39.24
CA ALA A 232 10.15 -46.46 -40.70
C ALA A 232 11.16 -47.59 -40.96
N ALA A 233 12.26 -47.65 -40.21
CA ALA A 233 13.23 -48.72 -40.30
C ALA A 233 12.67 -50.07 -39.79
N ALA A 234 11.87 -50.08 -38.73
CA ALA A 234 11.26 -51.28 -38.17
C ALA A 234 10.17 -51.87 -39.08
N GLU A 235 9.41 -51.05 -39.80
CA GLU A 235 8.42 -51.49 -40.77
C GLU A 235 9.05 -52.23 -41.95
N GLU A 236 10.20 -51.77 -42.45
CA GLU A 236 10.96 -52.48 -43.51
C GLU A 236 11.44 -53.85 -43.02
N LEU A 237 11.89 -53.94 -41.77
CA LEU A 237 12.35 -55.19 -41.19
C LEU A 237 11.20 -56.18 -40.84
N ALA A 238 10.04 -55.69 -40.44
CA ALA A 238 8.86 -56.49 -40.11
C ALA A 238 8.26 -57.14 -41.36
N LEU A 239 8.44 -56.57 -42.54
CA LEU A 239 8.06 -57.20 -43.82
C LEU A 239 8.88 -58.48 -44.09
N LEU A 240 10.07 -58.58 -43.51
CA LEU A 240 11.00 -59.70 -43.71
C LEU A 240 10.87 -60.80 -42.63
N ASP A 241 10.44 -60.42 -41.45
CA ASP A 241 10.33 -61.36 -40.29
C ASP A 241 9.14 -60.98 -39.38
N THR A 242 8.15 -61.87 -39.25
CA THR A 242 6.94 -61.70 -38.45
C THR A 242 7.21 -61.60 -36.96
N ALA A 243 8.32 -62.12 -36.45
CA ALA A 243 8.69 -61.97 -35.05
C ALA A 243 8.99 -60.50 -34.66
N ARG A 244 9.40 -59.69 -35.62
CA ARG A 244 9.69 -58.25 -35.43
C ARG A 244 8.44 -57.36 -35.44
N ALA A 245 7.26 -57.90 -35.73
CA ALA A 245 5.99 -57.16 -35.62
C ALA A 245 5.67 -56.72 -34.18
N ILE A 246 6.16 -57.49 -33.18
CA ILE A 246 6.02 -57.16 -31.75
C ILE A 246 6.90 -55.95 -31.40
N ASP A 247 8.13 -55.90 -31.90
CA ASP A 247 9.06 -54.82 -31.67
C ASP A 247 8.52 -53.53 -32.30
N LEU A 248 7.96 -53.59 -33.50
CA LEU A 248 7.28 -52.46 -34.18
C LEU A 248 6.12 -51.92 -33.32
N GLY A 249 5.28 -52.82 -32.75
CA GLY A 249 4.18 -52.42 -31.88
C GLY A 249 4.65 -51.70 -30.62
N GLN A 250 5.77 -52.13 -30.04
CA GLN A 250 6.37 -51.48 -28.87
C GLN A 250 6.87 -50.07 -29.21
N ILE A 251 7.56 -49.90 -30.33
CA ILE A 251 8.05 -48.59 -30.78
C ILE A 251 6.88 -47.65 -31.10
N GLN A 252 5.76 -48.13 -31.67
CA GLN A 252 4.56 -47.36 -31.89
C GLN A 252 3.92 -46.87 -30.62
N VAL A 253 3.86 -47.69 -29.57
CA VAL A 253 3.36 -47.26 -28.24
C VAL A 253 4.29 -46.22 -27.64
N GLU A 254 5.62 -46.40 -27.79
CA GLU A 254 6.58 -45.42 -27.29
C GLU A 254 6.48 -44.10 -28.02
N LEU A 255 6.23 -44.09 -29.35
CA LEU A 255 5.96 -42.87 -30.11
C LEU A 255 4.69 -42.17 -29.61
N ALA A 256 3.61 -42.89 -29.35
CA ALA A 256 2.37 -42.32 -28.82
C ALA A 256 2.63 -41.65 -27.46
N ASN A 257 3.37 -42.27 -26.57
CA ASN A 257 3.77 -41.69 -25.29
C ASN A 257 4.68 -40.47 -25.46
N ALA A 258 5.61 -40.49 -26.41
CA ALA A 258 6.50 -39.38 -26.69
C ALA A 258 5.72 -38.17 -27.25
N VAL A 259 4.73 -38.40 -28.11
CA VAL A 259 3.84 -37.35 -28.60
C VAL A 259 3.03 -36.71 -27.47
N GLU A 260 2.52 -37.52 -26.52
CA GLU A 260 1.84 -37.01 -25.34
C GLU A 260 2.79 -36.14 -24.49
N GLN A 261 4.04 -36.58 -24.29
CA GLN A 261 5.03 -35.80 -23.54
C GLN A 261 5.36 -34.44 -24.20
N VAL A 262 5.37 -34.37 -25.54
CA VAL A 262 5.52 -33.09 -26.27
C VAL A 262 4.35 -32.17 -25.95
N GLN A 263 3.12 -32.67 -25.97
CA GLN A 263 1.94 -31.85 -25.63
C GLN A 263 1.96 -31.37 -24.18
N GLN A 264 2.39 -32.21 -23.25
CA GLN A 264 2.53 -31.84 -21.85
C GLN A 264 3.60 -30.76 -21.66
N SER A 265 4.80 -30.95 -22.25
CA SER A 265 5.88 -29.97 -22.12
C SER A 265 5.54 -28.62 -22.79
N GLU A 266 4.84 -28.64 -23.92
CA GLU A 266 4.35 -27.42 -24.57
C GLU A 266 3.32 -26.68 -23.69
N SER A 267 2.40 -27.43 -23.07
CA SER A 267 1.42 -26.84 -22.15
C SER A 267 2.08 -26.25 -20.91
N GLN A 268 3.07 -26.92 -20.34
CA GLN A 268 3.84 -26.45 -19.21
C GLN A 268 4.61 -25.16 -19.54
N PHE A 269 5.31 -25.15 -20.68
CA PHE A 269 6.01 -23.96 -21.16
C PHE A 269 5.07 -22.75 -21.32
N ARG A 270 3.90 -22.97 -21.92
CA ARG A 270 2.92 -21.89 -22.11
C ARG A 270 2.40 -21.35 -20.79
N LEU A 271 2.13 -22.20 -19.79
CA LEU A 271 1.68 -21.78 -18.46
C LEU A 271 2.75 -20.95 -17.76
N GLN A 272 4.00 -21.40 -17.77
CA GLN A 272 5.12 -20.67 -17.15
C GLN A 272 5.37 -19.33 -17.85
N ALA A 273 5.37 -19.32 -19.21
CA ALA A 273 5.52 -18.11 -19.98
C ALA A 273 4.38 -17.10 -19.69
N ALA A 274 3.13 -17.56 -19.56
CA ALA A 274 2.00 -16.70 -19.19
C ALA A 274 2.11 -16.16 -17.76
N SER A 275 2.58 -16.98 -16.81
CA SER A 275 2.87 -16.53 -15.45
C SER A 275 3.90 -15.41 -15.44
N LEU A 276 5.02 -15.64 -16.12
CA LEU A 276 6.11 -14.68 -16.21
C LEU A 276 5.68 -13.37 -16.92
N THR A 277 4.88 -13.46 -18.00
CA THR A 277 4.29 -12.31 -18.68
C THR A 277 3.48 -11.44 -17.70
N THR A 278 2.73 -12.10 -16.81
CA THR A 278 1.93 -11.40 -15.80
C THR A 278 2.81 -10.75 -14.73
N THR A 279 3.82 -11.46 -14.24
CA THR A 279 4.77 -10.96 -13.23
C THR A 279 5.54 -9.74 -13.74
N LEU A 280 5.94 -9.75 -15.01
CA LEU A 280 6.65 -8.65 -15.66
C LEU A 280 5.71 -7.51 -16.11
N ASN A 281 4.39 -7.65 -15.93
CA ASN A 281 3.39 -6.71 -16.40
C ASN A 281 3.50 -6.41 -17.91
N LEU A 282 3.77 -7.47 -18.71
CA LEU A 282 3.77 -7.42 -20.16
C LEU A 282 2.36 -7.60 -20.72
N SER A 283 2.16 -7.33 -22.00
CA SER A 283 0.89 -7.60 -22.67
C SER A 283 0.64 -9.12 -22.76
N PRO A 284 -0.58 -9.61 -22.54
CA PRO A 284 -0.93 -11.03 -22.75
C PRO A 284 -0.73 -11.53 -24.19
N LEU A 285 -0.52 -10.60 -25.15
CA LEU A 285 -0.26 -10.92 -26.55
C LEU A 285 1.24 -11.02 -26.87
N ASP A 286 2.11 -10.60 -25.92
CA ASP A 286 3.54 -10.68 -26.11
C ASP A 286 3.98 -12.14 -25.94
N SER A 287 4.89 -12.58 -26.83
CA SER A 287 5.53 -13.89 -26.74
C SER A 287 6.93 -13.76 -26.18
N ILE A 288 7.27 -14.62 -25.22
CA ILE A 288 8.58 -14.63 -24.59
C ILE A 288 9.47 -15.64 -25.32
N THR A 289 10.69 -15.21 -25.68
CA THR A 289 11.79 -16.08 -26.08
C THR A 289 12.92 -15.91 -25.09
N LEU A 290 13.63 -17.00 -24.81
CA LEU A 290 14.76 -17.01 -23.87
C LEU A 290 16.07 -17.11 -24.62
N THR A 291 17.03 -16.27 -24.24
CA THR A 291 18.43 -16.45 -24.65
C THR A 291 19.21 -16.99 -23.46
N PRO A 292 19.45 -18.32 -23.40
CA PRO A 292 20.14 -18.93 -22.28
C PRO A 292 21.62 -18.57 -22.29
N ILE A 293 22.09 -18.03 -21.18
CA ILE A 293 23.51 -17.89 -20.89
C ILE A 293 23.81 -18.86 -19.74
N ILE A 294 24.42 -20.01 -20.04
CA ILE A 294 24.89 -20.95 -19.04
C ILE A 294 26.38 -20.73 -18.88
N ASP A 295 26.77 -19.78 -18.07
CA ASP A 295 28.16 -19.60 -17.62
C ASP A 295 28.23 -19.88 -16.13
N VAL A 296 28.73 -21.07 -15.78
CA VAL A 296 28.88 -21.48 -14.37
C VAL A 296 30.29 -21.07 -13.92
N GLN A 297 30.36 -19.97 -13.16
CA GLN A 297 31.59 -19.54 -12.53
C GLN A 297 31.67 -20.10 -11.09
N PRO A 298 32.66 -20.92 -10.75
CA PRO A 298 32.82 -21.40 -9.39
C PRO A 298 33.23 -20.22 -8.48
N ILE A 299 32.44 -19.99 -7.44
CA ILE A 299 32.71 -18.94 -6.44
C ILE A 299 33.31 -19.62 -5.22
N GLU A 300 34.54 -19.23 -4.83
CA GLU A 300 35.13 -19.64 -3.57
C GLU A 300 34.58 -18.77 -2.43
N ILE A 301 33.86 -19.38 -1.51
CA ILE A 301 33.26 -18.69 -0.36
C ILE A 301 34.16 -18.85 0.85
N ASN A 302 34.72 -17.73 1.36
CA ASN A 302 35.36 -17.71 2.67
C ASN A 302 34.29 -17.57 3.76
N VAL A 303 34.05 -18.66 4.50
CA VAL A 303 32.99 -18.74 5.53
C VAL A 303 33.17 -17.69 6.64
N GLU A 304 34.42 -17.43 7.06
CA GLU A 304 34.70 -16.44 8.11
C GLU A 304 34.34 -15.02 7.67
N GLN A 305 34.73 -14.63 6.46
CA GLN A 305 34.38 -13.33 5.89
C GLN A 305 32.88 -13.23 5.62
N ALA A 306 32.26 -14.27 5.09
CA ALA A 306 30.82 -14.31 4.86
C ALA A 306 30.03 -14.12 6.17
N THR A 307 30.49 -14.76 7.25
CA THR A 307 29.87 -14.61 8.58
C THR A 307 30.03 -13.16 9.12
N GLN A 308 31.19 -12.55 8.96
CA GLN A 308 31.41 -11.17 9.37
C GLN A 308 30.53 -10.20 8.58
N PHE A 309 30.43 -10.36 7.26
CA PHE A 309 29.56 -9.57 6.42
C PHE A 309 28.07 -9.76 6.78
N ALA A 310 27.66 -10.98 7.07
CA ALA A 310 26.29 -11.27 7.50
C ALA A 310 25.92 -10.49 8.77
N PHE A 311 26.81 -10.44 9.77
CA PHE A 311 26.56 -9.68 11.00
C PHE A 311 26.58 -8.16 10.80
N GLN A 312 27.36 -7.66 9.87
CA GLN A 312 27.55 -6.22 9.68
C GLN A 312 26.59 -5.60 8.67
N LEU A 313 26.26 -6.33 7.61
CA LEU A 313 25.56 -5.80 6.43
C LEU A 313 24.15 -6.33 6.26
N THR A 314 23.77 -7.43 6.95
CA THR A 314 22.44 -7.99 6.77
C THR A 314 21.37 -7.07 7.38
N PRO A 315 20.34 -6.67 6.64
CA PRO A 315 19.24 -5.84 7.13
C PRO A 315 18.61 -6.39 8.40
N ARG A 316 18.50 -7.73 8.49
CA ARG A 316 17.91 -8.44 9.64
C ARG A 316 18.55 -8.08 10.99
N MET A 317 19.87 -7.87 11.04
CA MET A 317 20.53 -7.46 12.28
C MET A 317 20.14 -6.04 12.69
N ARG A 318 19.98 -5.15 11.72
CA ARG A 318 19.52 -3.78 12.00
C ARG A 318 18.05 -3.76 12.42
N GLN A 319 17.19 -4.54 11.79
CA GLN A 319 15.78 -4.73 12.15
C GLN A 319 15.63 -5.25 13.59
N LEU A 320 16.45 -6.22 14.02
CA LEU A 320 16.46 -6.70 15.40
C LEU A 320 16.80 -5.58 16.40
N ASN A 321 17.74 -4.70 16.05
CA ASN A 321 18.10 -3.54 16.90
C ASN A 321 16.95 -2.51 16.93
N ILE A 322 16.25 -2.29 15.82
CA ILE A 322 15.07 -1.43 15.76
C ILE A 322 13.97 -2.00 16.66
N ASN A 323 13.62 -3.26 16.50
CA ASN A 323 12.59 -3.95 17.31
C ASN A 323 12.95 -3.93 18.83
N TYR A 324 14.24 -4.06 19.15
CA TYR A 324 14.71 -3.93 20.53
C TYR A 324 14.47 -2.51 21.06
N ARG A 325 14.83 -1.48 20.28
CA ARG A 325 14.65 -0.08 20.67
C ARG A 325 13.17 0.29 20.82
N GLU A 326 12.31 -0.16 19.91
CA GLU A 326 10.86 0.02 20.01
C GLU A 326 10.30 -0.65 21.27
N SER A 327 10.80 -1.83 21.62
CA SER A 327 10.42 -2.53 22.86
C SER A 327 10.83 -1.74 24.11
N GLU A 328 11.99 -1.07 24.10
CA GLU A 328 12.42 -0.17 25.18
C GLU A 328 11.48 1.04 25.30
N ILE A 329 11.14 1.69 24.18
CA ILE A 329 10.19 2.82 24.15
C ILE A 329 8.81 2.39 24.66
N ASN A 330 8.32 1.23 24.24
CA ASN A 330 7.05 0.68 24.70
C ASN A 330 7.06 0.36 26.20
N LEU A 331 8.19 -0.15 26.72
CA LEU A 331 8.37 -0.38 28.15
C LEU A 331 8.36 0.93 28.94
N GLU A 332 9.08 1.95 28.45
CA GLU A 332 9.10 3.29 29.05
C GLU A 332 7.70 3.89 29.09
N ASN A 333 6.97 3.86 27.98
CA ASN A 333 5.60 4.35 27.86
C ASN A 333 4.64 3.60 28.81
N THR A 334 4.80 2.28 28.95
CA THR A 334 3.95 1.45 29.83
C THR A 334 4.23 1.74 31.30
N ARG A 335 5.50 1.87 31.69
CA ARG A 335 5.89 2.25 33.05
C ARG A 335 5.37 3.64 33.42
N GLY A 336 5.43 4.58 32.47
CA GLY A 336 4.90 5.93 32.68
C GLY A 336 3.38 5.96 32.87
N ARG A 337 2.64 5.07 32.22
CA ARG A 337 1.17 4.97 32.41
C ARG A 337 0.77 4.49 33.79
N GLY A 338 1.57 3.63 34.43
CA GLY A 338 1.35 3.11 35.77
C GLY A 338 1.94 3.96 36.89
N GLY A 339 2.73 5.00 36.55
CA GLY A 339 3.43 5.84 37.51
C GLY A 339 2.62 7.03 38.03
N PHE A 340 3.26 7.81 38.92
CA PHE A 340 2.72 9.08 39.39
C PHE A 340 2.61 10.09 38.27
N ARG A 341 1.45 10.76 38.15
CA ARG A 341 1.19 11.78 37.14
C ARG A 341 0.95 13.12 37.82
N MET A 342 1.59 14.14 37.30
CA MET A 342 1.37 15.52 37.69
C MET A 342 1.39 16.39 36.44
N ASP A 343 0.34 17.15 36.25
CA ASP A 343 0.23 18.13 35.16
C ASP A 343 0.22 19.52 35.75
N LEU A 344 1.08 20.40 35.25
CA LEU A 344 1.00 21.84 35.50
C LEU A 344 0.06 22.44 34.46
N MET A 345 -0.97 23.16 34.93
CA MET A 345 -1.93 23.84 34.08
C MET A 345 -1.96 25.33 34.37
#